data_267d3622dfa0508c0249161fffe6f593
#
_entry.id   267d3622dfa0508c0249161fffe6f593
#
_cell.length_a   1.000
_cell.length_b   1.000
_cell.length_c   1.000
_cell.angle_alpha   90.00
_cell.angle_beta   90.00
_cell.angle_gamma   90.00
#
_symmetry.space_group_name_H-M   'P 1'
#
loop_
_entity.id
_entity.type
_entity.pdbx_description
1 polymer ?
#
loop_
_entity_poly.entity_id
_entity_poly.type
_entity_poly.pdbx_seq_one_letter_code
_entity_poly.pdbx_strand_id
1 'polypeptide(L)'
;MLNAQRQPATSLPTERHDWTVPEVEALLNQPFNDLLFRAHQVHREHFDPNSIQLSTLLNIKSGGCPEDCAYCPQSVRYDTGVANEALLDVDTVIAAARNAKAAGASRFCMGAAWRAPKDRDIEKVGALIEAVKGLGLE
;
A
#
# COMPACT_ATOMS: atom_id res chain seq x y z
N MET A 1 2.82 19.09 -23.74
CA MET A 1 1.90 19.36 -22.61
C MET A 1 0.50 18.95 -23.04
N LEU A 2 0.09 17.72 -22.72
CA LEU A 2 -1.27 17.23 -23.00
C LEU A 2 -2.11 17.47 -21.74
N ASN A 3 -2.99 18.45 -21.84
CA ASN A 3 -3.93 18.84 -20.81
C ASN A 3 -5.08 17.81 -20.81
N ALA A 4 -4.98 16.77 -20.00
CA ALA A 4 -6.07 15.80 -19.81
C ALA A 4 -7.18 16.49 -19.01
N GLN A 5 -8.20 16.97 -19.69
CA GLN A 5 -9.43 17.43 -19.09
C GLN A 5 -10.09 16.25 -18.37
N ARG A 6 -10.18 16.31 -17.04
CA ARG A 6 -11.00 15.41 -16.24
C ARG A 6 -12.45 15.51 -16.73
N GLN A 7 -12.96 14.45 -17.33
CA GLN A 7 -14.39 14.30 -17.53
C GLN A 7 -15.08 14.20 -16.16
N PRO A 8 -16.26 14.82 -15.97
CA PRO A 8 -17.00 14.70 -14.72
C PRO A 8 -17.38 13.23 -14.50
N ALA A 9 -17.16 12.77 -13.27
CA ALA A 9 -17.50 11.43 -12.83
C ALA A 9 -19.00 11.18 -13.07
N THR A 10 -19.31 10.36 -14.06
CA THR A 10 -20.59 9.66 -14.15
C THR A 10 -20.75 8.88 -12.84
N SER A 11 -21.93 8.97 -12.20
CA SER A 11 -22.25 8.22 -10.99
C SER A 11 -21.85 6.75 -11.18
N LEU A 12 -20.84 6.30 -10.42
CA LEU A 12 -20.40 4.91 -10.45
C LEU A 12 -21.59 4.01 -10.13
N PRO A 13 -21.80 2.90 -10.86
CA PRO A 13 -22.79 1.90 -10.48
C PRO A 13 -22.50 1.48 -9.04
N THR A 14 -23.54 1.35 -8.23
CA THR A 14 -23.42 0.97 -6.81
C THR A 14 -22.65 -0.35 -6.73
N GLU A 15 -21.55 -0.36 -5.98
CA GLU A 15 -20.80 -1.60 -5.72
C GLU A 15 -21.74 -2.66 -5.15
N ARG A 16 -21.64 -3.86 -5.67
CA ARG A 16 -22.49 -4.97 -5.26
C ARG A 16 -21.89 -5.64 -4.02
N HIS A 17 -22.66 -5.73 -2.94
CA HIS A 17 -22.25 -6.31 -1.65
C HIS A 17 -23.01 -7.59 -1.26
N ASP A 18 -23.87 -8.09 -2.14
CA ASP A 18 -24.79 -9.21 -1.91
C ASP A 18 -24.39 -10.51 -2.65
N TRP A 19 -23.09 -10.70 -2.85
CA TRP A 19 -22.55 -11.88 -3.49
C TRP A 19 -22.87 -13.16 -2.71
N THR A 20 -23.43 -14.16 -3.37
CA THR A 20 -23.61 -15.49 -2.82
C THR A 20 -22.39 -16.38 -3.07
N VAL A 21 -22.19 -17.40 -2.21
CA VAL A 21 -21.08 -18.35 -2.40
C VAL A 21 -21.11 -19.02 -3.79
N PRO A 22 -22.26 -19.52 -4.31
CA PRO A 22 -22.31 -20.11 -5.64
C PRO A 22 -21.89 -19.14 -6.77
N GLU A 23 -22.20 -17.84 -6.66
CA GLU A 23 -21.77 -16.84 -7.65
C GLU A 23 -20.26 -16.64 -7.64
N VAL A 24 -19.65 -16.59 -6.43
CA VAL A 24 -18.18 -16.48 -6.30
C VAL A 24 -17.50 -17.76 -6.83
N GLU A 25 -18.01 -18.93 -6.51
CA GLU A 25 -17.51 -20.21 -7.05
C GLU A 25 -17.62 -20.25 -8.59
N ALA A 26 -18.73 -19.78 -9.16
CA ALA A 26 -18.90 -19.69 -10.60
C ALA A 26 -17.89 -18.75 -11.26
N LEU A 27 -17.50 -17.64 -10.60
CA LEU A 27 -16.44 -16.76 -11.06
C LEU A 27 -15.08 -17.47 -11.06
N LEU A 28 -14.73 -18.12 -9.94
CA LEU A 28 -13.45 -18.80 -9.78
C LEU A 28 -13.28 -20.01 -10.71
N ASN A 29 -14.38 -20.66 -11.10
CA ASN A 29 -14.39 -21.81 -12.01
C ASN A 29 -14.35 -21.43 -13.50
N GLN A 30 -14.36 -20.13 -13.83
CA GLN A 30 -14.19 -19.71 -15.22
C GLN A 30 -12.78 -20.00 -15.73
N PRO A 31 -12.59 -20.23 -17.04
CA PRO A 31 -11.28 -20.23 -17.64
C PRO A 31 -10.54 -18.93 -17.30
N PHE A 32 -9.25 -19.03 -16.96
CA PHE A 32 -8.48 -17.89 -16.47
C PHE A 32 -8.52 -16.66 -17.38
N ASN A 33 -8.42 -16.87 -18.69
CA ASN A 33 -8.44 -15.76 -19.65
C ASN A 33 -9.80 -15.06 -19.72
N ASP A 34 -10.90 -15.79 -19.54
CA ASP A 34 -12.26 -15.23 -19.53
C ASP A 34 -12.47 -14.42 -18.23
N LEU A 35 -12.01 -14.95 -17.10
CA LEU A 35 -12.04 -14.23 -15.82
C LEU A 35 -11.20 -12.94 -15.88
N LEU A 36 -10.00 -12.99 -16.46
CA LEU A 36 -9.12 -11.85 -16.64
C LEU A 36 -9.77 -10.78 -17.55
N PHE A 37 -10.35 -11.19 -18.68
CA PHE A 37 -11.04 -10.28 -19.58
C PHE A 37 -12.23 -9.59 -18.89
N ARG A 38 -13.03 -10.33 -18.13
CA ARG A 38 -14.13 -9.79 -17.35
C ARG A 38 -13.66 -8.80 -16.29
N ALA A 39 -12.57 -9.12 -15.58
CA ALA A 39 -11.96 -8.21 -14.61
C ALA A 39 -11.49 -6.90 -15.27
N HIS A 40 -10.89 -6.99 -16.46
CA HIS A 40 -10.50 -5.81 -17.23
C HIS A 40 -11.69 -4.95 -17.68
N GLN A 41 -12.82 -5.56 -18.05
CA GLN A 41 -14.03 -4.82 -18.39
C GLN A 41 -14.53 -4.00 -17.20
N VAL A 42 -14.71 -4.67 -16.04
CA VAL A 42 -15.12 -4.01 -14.79
C VAL A 42 -14.15 -2.90 -14.38
N HIS A 43 -12.83 -3.16 -14.50
CA HIS A 43 -11.82 -2.14 -14.20
C HIS A 43 -11.99 -0.89 -15.07
N ARG A 44 -12.22 -1.05 -16.37
CA ARG A 44 -12.42 0.07 -17.32
C ARG A 44 -13.71 0.85 -17.10
N GLU A 45 -14.73 0.23 -16.50
CA GLU A 45 -15.98 0.90 -16.14
C GLU A 45 -15.80 1.83 -14.95
N HIS A 46 -14.87 1.52 -14.02
CA HIS A 46 -14.73 2.20 -12.75
C HIS A 46 -13.46 3.05 -12.62
N PHE A 47 -12.41 2.74 -13.38
CA PHE A 47 -11.09 3.35 -13.26
C PHE A 47 -10.50 3.74 -14.62
N ASP A 48 -9.56 4.68 -14.62
CA ASP A 48 -8.71 4.90 -15.78
C ASP A 48 -7.78 3.69 -15.95
N PRO A 49 -7.95 2.90 -17.04
CA PRO A 49 -7.20 1.66 -17.23
C PRO A 49 -5.71 1.87 -17.49
N ASN A 50 -5.28 3.11 -17.77
CA ASN A 50 -3.91 3.47 -18.06
C ASN A 50 -3.24 4.21 -16.89
N SER A 51 -3.97 4.43 -15.79
CA SER A 51 -3.43 5.03 -14.58
C SER A 51 -2.83 3.94 -13.68
N ILE A 52 -1.52 4.01 -13.45
CA ILE A 52 -0.78 3.09 -12.59
C ILE A 52 -0.21 3.86 -11.41
N GLN A 53 -0.54 3.43 -10.19
CA GLN A 53 0.07 3.96 -8.98
C GLN A 53 1.42 3.28 -8.74
N LEU A 54 2.49 4.06 -8.75
CA LEU A 54 3.81 3.59 -8.34
C LEU A 54 4.00 3.81 -6.85
N SER A 55 4.26 2.74 -6.11
CA SER A 55 4.46 2.76 -4.66
C SER A 55 5.87 2.31 -4.31
N THR A 56 6.51 3.01 -3.38
CA THR A 56 7.77 2.60 -2.76
C THR A 56 7.52 2.30 -1.29
N LEU A 57 8.14 1.24 -0.77
CA LEU A 57 8.06 0.86 0.64
C LEU A 57 9.39 1.14 1.35
N LEU A 58 9.28 1.70 2.55
CA LEU A 58 10.39 1.82 3.51
C LEU A 58 9.99 1.16 4.84
N ASN A 59 10.83 0.28 5.36
CA ASN A 59 10.73 -0.14 6.76
C ASN A 59 11.29 0.99 7.63
N ILE A 60 10.39 1.71 8.31
CA ILE A 60 10.80 2.77 9.25
C ILE A 60 11.25 2.22 10.61
N LYS A 61 10.96 0.95 10.87
CA LYS A 61 11.49 0.16 12.00
C LYS A 61 11.53 -1.31 11.60
N SER A 62 12.73 -1.90 11.65
CA SER A 62 12.96 -3.32 11.34
C SER A 62 13.18 -4.14 12.60
N GLY A 63 12.80 -5.41 12.55
CA GLY A 63 13.06 -6.42 13.58
C GLY A 63 12.37 -6.16 14.93
N GLY A 64 12.51 -7.12 15.82
CA GLY A 64 12.01 -7.01 17.19
C GLY A 64 10.48 -7.06 17.34
N CYS A 65 9.74 -7.53 16.34
CA CYS A 65 8.29 -7.69 16.42
C CYS A 65 7.95 -8.87 17.35
N PRO A 66 7.07 -8.71 18.37
CA PRO A 66 6.71 -9.79 19.29
C PRO A 66 5.71 -10.81 18.72
N GLU A 67 5.15 -10.56 17.54
CA GLU A 67 4.19 -11.44 16.90
C GLU A 67 4.83 -12.74 16.40
N ASP A 68 4.01 -13.79 16.32
CA ASP A 68 4.40 -15.14 15.90
C ASP A 68 3.92 -15.46 14.48
N CYS A 69 4.26 -14.60 13.53
CA CYS A 69 3.93 -14.79 12.11
C CYS A 69 5.02 -15.66 11.46
N ALA A 70 4.75 -16.92 11.22
CA ALA A 70 5.72 -17.91 10.75
C ALA A 70 6.44 -17.55 9.43
N TYR A 71 5.86 -16.69 8.59
CA TYR A 71 6.45 -16.24 7.33
C TYR A 71 7.21 -14.90 7.44
N CYS A 72 7.11 -14.21 8.59
CA CYS A 72 7.60 -12.86 8.73
C CYS A 72 9.01 -12.81 9.33
N PRO A 73 10.02 -12.30 8.59
CA PRO A 73 11.40 -12.24 9.09
C PRO A 73 11.60 -11.19 10.19
N GLN A 74 10.59 -10.36 10.48
CA GLN A 74 10.65 -9.31 11.51
C GLN A 74 10.35 -9.84 12.92
N SER A 75 9.83 -11.08 13.04
CA SER A 75 9.46 -11.69 14.31
C SER A 75 10.68 -12.05 15.15
N VAL A 76 10.64 -11.77 16.48
CA VAL A 76 11.66 -12.24 17.44
C VAL A 76 11.59 -13.73 17.72
N ARG A 77 10.55 -14.42 17.23
CA ARG A 77 10.35 -15.85 17.43
C ARG A 77 11.23 -16.73 16.55
N TYR A 78 11.79 -16.15 15.49
CA TYR A 78 12.57 -16.85 14.49
C TYR A 78 13.94 -16.18 14.31
N ASP A 79 14.99 -16.99 14.22
CA ASP A 79 16.35 -16.50 13.89
C ASP A 79 16.44 -16.29 12.37
N THR A 80 16.18 -15.06 11.95
CA THR A 80 16.17 -14.68 10.53
C THR A 80 17.35 -13.77 10.14
N GLY A 81 18.23 -13.46 11.10
CA GLY A 81 19.32 -12.51 10.90
C GLY A 81 18.89 -11.03 10.78
N VAL A 82 17.59 -10.72 10.89
CA VAL A 82 17.11 -9.32 10.86
C VAL A 82 17.39 -8.63 12.19
N ALA A 83 18.21 -7.58 12.15
CA ALA A 83 18.53 -6.78 13.34
C ALA A 83 17.30 -6.05 13.88
N ASN A 84 17.21 -5.93 15.20
CA ASN A 84 16.20 -5.09 15.85
C ASN A 84 16.69 -3.63 15.86
N GLU A 85 16.12 -2.83 14.97
CA GLU A 85 16.48 -1.42 14.79
C GLU A 85 15.50 -0.50 15.51
N ALA A 86 15.96 0.71 15.83
CA ALA A 86 15.10 1.77 16.31
C ALA A 86 14.25 2.35 15.19
N LEU A 87 13.20 3.11 15.57
CA LEU A 87 12.44 3.91 14.61
C LEU A 87 13.37 4.93 13.94
N LEU A 88 13.33 5.01 12.62
CA LEU A 88 14.10 5.96 11.83
C LEU A 88 13.73 7.40 12.20
N ASP A 89 14.69 8.29 12.07
CA ASP A 89 14.47 9.73 12.23
C ASP A 89 13.78 10.34 11.00
N VAL A 90 13.24 11.54 11.18
CA VAL A 90 12.46 12.24 10.16
C VAL A 90 13.31 12.56 8.92
N ASP A 91 14.57 12.95 9.11
CA ASP A 91 15.44 13.36 8.00
C ASP A 91 15.78 12.16 7.09
N THR A 92 16.05 11.02 7.68
CA THR A 92 16.27 9.75 6.95
C THR A 92 15.05 9.37 6.11
N VAL A 93 13.84 9.45 6.71
CA VAL A 93 12.60 9.12 6.01
C VAL A 93 12.30 10.12 4.89
N ILE A 94 12.51 11.43 5.12
CA ILE A 94 12.34 12.47 4.10
C ILE A 94 13.31 12.25 2.93
N ALA A 95 14.56 11.91 3.20
CA ALA A 95 15.53 11.64 2.14
C ALA A 95 15.09 10.46 1.26
N ALA A 96 14.64 9.36 1.88
CA ALA A 96 14.12 8.21 1.17
C ALA A 96 12.85 8.54 0.35
N ALA A 97 11.93 9.31 0.93
CA ALA A 97 10.70 9.73 0.26
C ALA A 97 10.97 10.66 -0.93
N ARG A 98 11.93 11.57 -0.83
CA ARG A 98 12.38 12.42 -1.96
C ARG A 98 12.95 11.58 -3.10
N ASN A 99 13.77 10.59 -2.78
CA ASN A 99 14.33 9.68 -3.77
C ASN A 99 13.23 8.85 -4.46
N ALA A 100 12.27 8.34 -3.70
CA ALA A 100 11.11 7.64 -4.24
C ALA A 100 10.30 8.53 -5.18
N LYS A 101 10.01 9.79 -4.78
CA LYS A 101 9.31 10.76 -5.62
C LYS A 101 10.09 11.08 -6.91
N ALA A 102 11.39 11.28 -6.81
CA ALA A 102 12.25 11.53 -7.96
C ALA A 102 12.28 10.34 -8.94
N ALA A 103 12.10 9.11 -8.42
CA ALA A 103 11.97 7.89 -9.22
C ALA A 103 10.55 7.68 -9.77
N GLY A 104 9.61 8.60 -9.53
CA GLY A 104 8.25 8.57 -10.09
C GLY A 104 7.20 7.96 -9.19
N ALA A 105 7.51 7.63 -7.92
CA ALA A 105 6.50 7.15 -6.99
C ALA A 105 5.46 8.24 -6.70
N SER A 106 4.19 7.84 -6.67
CA SER A 106 3.06 8.67 -6.22
C SER A 106 2.61 8.34 -4.80
N ARG A 107 2.99 7.15 -4.32
CA ARG A 107 2.72 6.66 -2.95
C ARG A 107 4.01 6.22 -2.26
N PHE A 108 4.13 6.55 -0.97
CA PHE A 108 5.24 6.11 -0.13
C PHE A 108 4.70 5.36 1.08
N CYS A 109 4.89 4.03 1.07
CA CYS A 109 4.43 3.16 2.15
C CYS A 109 5.49 3.10 3.24
N MET A 110 5.07 3.20 4.50
CA MET A 110 5.95 3.06 5.66
C MET A 110 5.53 1.87 6.50
N GLY A 111 6.43 0.90 6.69
CA GLY A 111 6.22 -0.29 7.50
C GLY A 111 6.99 -0.23 8.81
N ALA A 112 6.39 -0.70 9.90
CA ALA A 112 7.06 -0.82 11.18
C ALA A 112 6.80 -2.19 11.82
N ALA A 113 7.87 -2.83 12.30
CA ALA A 113 7.83 -4.13 12.95
C ALA A 113 7.33 -4.02 14.40
N TRP A 114 6.02 -3.77 14.58
CA TRP A 114 5.32 -3.70 15.86
C TRP A 114 4.05 -4.55 15.85
N ARG A 115 3.60 -4.97 17.03
CA ARG A 115 2.21 -5.37 17.23
C ARG A 115 1.29 -4.15 17.13
N ALA A 116 1.65 -3.09 17.86
CA ALA A 116 1.00 -1.78 17.84
C ALA A 116 2.02 -0.72 18.27
N PRO A 117 1.92 0.52 17.77
CA PRO A 117 2.73 1.63 18.30
C PRO A 117 2.34 1.90 19.76
N LYS A 118 3.31 2.30 20.59
CA LYS A 118 3.04 2.85 21.92
C LYS A 118 2.67 4.32 21.79
N ASP A 119 1.96 4.88 22.77
CA ASP A 119 1.54 6.29 22.76
C ASP A 119 2.72 7.25 22.44
N ARG A 120 3.88 7.00 23.05
CA ARG A 120 5.11 7.77 22.79
C ARG A 120 5.62 7.69 21.35
N ASP A 121 5.22 6.67 20.61
CA ASP A 121 5.65 6.43 19.23
C ASP A 121 4.66 7.02 18.23
N ILE A 122 3.40 7.27 18.64
CA ILE A 122 2.34 7.82 17.80
C ILE A 122 2.70 9.22 17.30
N GLU A 123 3.19 10.11 18.18
CA GLU A 123 3.60 11.46 17.78
C GLU A 123 4.75 11.42 16.76
N LYS A 124 5.70 10.53 16.95
CA LYS A 124 6.84 10.38 16.02
C LYS A 124 6.37 9.88 14.66
N VAL A 125 5.51 8.86 14.63
CA VAL A 125 4.95 8.33 13.38
C VAL A 125 4.07 9.38 12.70
N GLY A 126 3.30 10.15 13.45
CA GLY A 126 2.54 11.29 12.94
C GLY A 126 3.42 12.31 12.22
N ALA A 127 4.54 12.69 12.84
CA ALA A 127 5.51 13.61 12.25
C ALA A 127 6.12 13.05 10.94
N LEU A 128 6.42 11.74 10.88
CA LEU A 128 6.89 11.08 9.65
C LEU A 128 5.83 11.16 8.54
N ILE A 129 4.58 10.88 8.86
CA ILE A 129 3.45 10.93 7.91
C ILE A 129 3.27 12.35 7.36
N GLU A 130 3.24 13.34 8.25
CA GLU A 130 3.10 14.75 7.85
C GLU A 130 4.24 15.21 6.95
N ALA A 131 5.48 14.83 7.28
CA ALA A 131 6.65 15.16 6.49
C ALA A 131 6.59 14.56 5.07
N VAL A 132 6.18 13.28 4.95
CA VAL A 132 6.02 12.60 3.65
C VAL A 132 4.87 13.21 2.86
N LYS A 133 3.73 13.49 3.49
CA LYS A 133 2.60 14.17 2.84
C LYS A 133 2.97 15.58 2.38
N GLY A 134 3.80 16.30 3.12
CA GLY A 134 4.35 17.60 2.73
C GLY A 134 5.15 17.58 1.43
N LEU A 135 5.68 16.41 1.02
CA LEU A 135 6.31 16.21 -0.28
C LEU A 135 5.31 15.96 -1.42
N GLY A 136 4.01 15.87 -1.13
CA GLY A 136 2.95 15.57 -2.11
C GLY A 136 2.89 14.09 -2.50
N LEU A 137 3.38 13.18 -1.63
CA LEU A 137 3.18 11.73 -1.75
C LEU A 137 1.93 11.29 -0.98
N GLU A 138 1.28 10.24 -1.47
CA GLU A 138 0.19 9.55 -0.77
C GLU A 138 0.75 8.56 0.25
#